data_66a0d9850529d4bb62389d781fa13e9e
#
_entry.id   66a0d9850529d4bb62389d781fa13e9e
#
_cell.length_a   1.000
_cell.length_b   1.000
_cell.length_c   1.000
_cell.angle_alpha   90.00
_cell.angle_beta   90.00
_cell.angle_gamma   90.00
#
_symmetry.space_group_name_H-M   'P 1'
#
loop_
_entity.id
_entity.type
_entity.pdbx_description
1 polymer ?
#
loop_
_entity_poly.entity_id
_entity_poly.type
_entity_poly.pdbx_seq_one_letter_code
_entity_poly.pdbx_strand_id
1 'polypeptide(L)'
;HNLIRHPDVPSAVFAHMWATLKDGKPWMGIVKNRRKDGDHYWVNAYVTPVLDMQRNVIGYESVRTKPTREQVKRAEALYARLNTGKNGIARRDKWTSFAINWMPFILTSQVGFLVGVWLDHIWGFALAALLSVPLGLAGRHWQMRGVNRLVRLAEQSMSDPLIARMYTDSQGAEARLEMAMLSEHARLKTCLTRLQDSAVQLQQQARRADELAHS
;
A
#
# COMPACT_ATOMS: atom_id res chain seq x y z
N HIS A 1 4.47 -20.00 -10.91
CA HIS A 1 4.68 -19.48 -9.54
C HIS A 1 4.33 -20.48 -8.44
N ASN A 2 3.38 -21.38 -8.65
CA ASN A 2 3.03 -22.40 -7.63
C ASN A 2 4.20 -23.29 -7.20
N LEU A 3 5.20 -23.52 -8.08
CA LEU A 3 6.37 -24.35 -7.79
C LEU A 3 7.27 -23.77 -6.69
N ILE A 4 7.40 -22.45 -6.62
CA ILE A 4 8.28 -21.77 -5.67
C ILE A 4 7.52 -21.13 -4.51
N ARG A 5 6.20 -21.11 -4.53
CA ARG A 5 5.38 -20.55 -3.48
C ARG A 5 5.52 -21.38 -2.19
N HIS A 6 5.84 -20.75 -1.08
CA HIS A 6 5.78 -21.40 0.23
C HIS A 6 4.30 -21.63 0.64
N PRO A 7 3.96 -22.77 1.28
CA PRO A 7 2.58 -23.06 1.71
C PRO A 7 1.95 -21.99 2.61
N ASP A 8 2.74 -21.30 3.43
CA ASP A 8 2.27 -20.23 4.31
C ASP A 8 1.68 -19.03 3.56
N VAL A 9 2.09 -18.82 2.29
CA VAL A 9 1.55 -17.73 1.49
C VAL A 9 0.17 -18.11 0.95
N PRO A 10 -0.91 -17.41 1.33
CA PRO A 10 -2.25 -17.71 0.86
C PRO A 10 -2.35 -17.64 -0.67
N SER A 11 -3.09 -18.55 -1.28
CA SER A 11 -3.33 -18.53 -2.73
C SER A 11 -4.01 -17.23 -3.20
N ALA A 12 -4.82 -16.62 -2.34
CA ALA A 12 -5.49 -15.34 -2.59
C ALA A 12 -4.51 -14.20 -2.89
N VAL A 13 -3.31 -14.20 -2.29
CA VAL A 13 -2.27 -13.18 -2.55
C VAL A 13 -1.79 -13.25 -4.00
N PHE A 14 -1.56 -14.45 -4.51
CA PHE A 14 -1.16 -14.63 -5.91
C PHE A 14 -2.32 -14.42 -6.88
N ALA A 15 -3.55 -14.80 -6.51
CA ALA A 15 -4.73 -14.49 -7.30
C ALA A 15 -4.91 -12.98 -7.47
N HIS A 16 -4.74 -12.22 -6.38
CA HIS A 16 -4.76 -10.76 -6.38
C HIS A 16 -3.63 -10.19 -7.26
N MET A 17 -2.40 -10.71 -7.12
CA MET A 17 -1.27 -10.30 -7.96
C MET A 17 -1.61 -10.44 -9.45
N TRP A 18 -2.09 -11.61 -9.87
CA TRP A 18 -2.41 -11.86 -11.27
C TRP A 18 -3.59 -11.02 -11.78
N ALA A 19 -4.60 -10.80 -10.96
CA ALA A 19 -5.72 -9.91 -11.31
C ALA A 19 -5.21 -8.47 -11.58
N THR A 20 -4.38 -7.94 -10.67
CA THR A 20 -3.80 -6.61 -10.79
C THR A 20 -2.91 -6.47 -12.04
N LEU A 21 -2.06 -7.46 -12.30
CA LEU A 21 -1.16 -7.46 -13.45
C LEU A 21 -1.90 -7.57 -14.78
N LYS A 22 -2.96 -8.36 -14.85
CA LYS A 22 -3.83 -8.48 -16.03
C LYS A 22 -4.57 -7.18 -16.34
N ASP A 23 -4.91 -6.41 -15.32
CA ASP A 23 -5.45 -5.04 -15.43
C ASP A 23 -4.42 -4.01 -15.93
N GLY A 24 -3.21 -4.44 -16.28
CA GLY A 24 -2.15 -3.53 -16.72
C GLY A 24 -1.53 -2.69 -15.60
N LYS A 25 -1.80 -3.04 -14.32
CA LYS A 25 -1.32 -2.31 -13.15
C LYS A 25 -0.11 -3.01 -12.51
N PRO A 26 0.84 -2.26 -11.93
CA PRO A 26 1.93 -2.85 -11.17
C PRO A 26 1.42 -3.49 -9.89
N TRP A 27 2.15 -4.47 -9.38
CA TRP A 27 1.89 -5.12 -8.10
C TRP A 27 3.15 -5.18 -7.26
N MET A 28 3.02 -5.01 -5.94
CA MET A 28 4.11 -5.24 -4.99
C MET A 28 3.62 -6.05 -3.80
N GLY A 29 4.54 -6.79 -3.16
CA GLY A 29 4.19 -7.60 -1.99
C GLY A 29 5.41 -8.30 -1.39
N ILE A 30 5.29 -8.62 -0.09
CA ILE A 30 6.31 -9.40 0.63
C ILE A 30 5.96 -10.88 0.48
N VAL A 31 6.76 -11.63 -0.24
CA VAL A 31 6.45 -13.02 -0.61
C VAL A 31 7.47 -13.97 0.03
N LYS A 32 6.97 -15.08 0.61
CA LYS A 32 7.77 -16.20 1.09
C LYS A 32 7.87 -17.25 -0.01
N ASN A 33 9.08 -17.58 -0.40
CA ASN A 33 9.38 -18.59 -1.41
C ASN A 33 10.07 -19.79 -0.80
N ARG A 34 9.83 -20.96 -1.37
CA ARG A 34 10.48 -22.22 -1.00
C ARG A 34 11.75 -22.43 -1.82
N ARG A 35 12.81 -22.89 -1.19
CA ARG A 35 14.04 -23.37 -1.84
C ARG A 35 13.92 -24.84 -2.23
N LYS A 36 14.85 -25.31 -3.05
CA LYS A 36 14.92 -26.71 -3.46
C LYS A 36 15.28 -27.66 -2.30
N ASP A 37 16.04 -27.16 -1.33
CA ASP A 37 16.46 -27.86 -0.12
C ASP A 37 15.41 -27.93 0.99
N GLY A 38 14.23 -27.33 0.75
CA GLY A 38 13.13 -27.27 1.73
C GLY A 38 13.13 -26.02 2.60
N ASP A 39 14.21 -25.24 2.59
CA ASP A 39 14.27 -23.95 3.29
C ASP A 39 13.47 -22.88 2.54
N HIS A 40 13.41 -21.67 3.08
CA HIS A 40 12.63 -20.57 2.51
C HIS A 40 13.43 -19.27 2.49
N TYR A 41 12.95 -18.31 1.70
CA TYR A 41 13.45 -16.95 1.69
C TYR A 41 12.33 -15.96 1.41
N TRP A 42 12.49 -14.76 1.94
CA TRP A 42 11.57 -13.67 1.76
C TRP A 42 12.06 -12.68 0.73
N VAL A 43 11.16 -12.20 -0.11
CA VAL A 43 11.42 -11.15 -1.10
C VAL A 43 10.36 -10.06 -1.00
N ASN A 44 10.80 -8.83 -1.14
CA ASN A 44 9.95 -7.71 -1.50
C ASN A 44 9.92 -7.67 -3.02
N ALA A 45 8.83 -8.11 -3.62
CA ALA A 45 8.64 -8.19 -5.05
C ALA A 45 7.87 -6.98 -5.55
N TYR A 46 8.39 -6.31 -6.57
CA TYR A 46 7.68 -5.33 -7.39
C TYR A 46 7.57 -5.89 -8.80
N VAL A 47 6.35 -6.06 -9.28
CA VAL A 47 6.07 -6.69 -10.58
C VAL A 47 5.29 -5.69 -11.44
N THR A 48 5.76 -5.48 -12.66
CA THR A 48 5.11 -4.60 -13.64
C THR A 48 4.76 -5.38 -14.90
N PRO A 49 3.59 -5.14 -15.51
CA PRO A 49 3.31 -5.61 -16.85
C PRO A 49 4.18 -4.84 -17.86
N VAL A 50 4.69 -5.54 -18.85
CA VAL A 50 5.32 -4.97 -20.05
C VAL A 50 4.24 -4.85 -21.11
N LEU A 51 4.04 -3.63 -21.60
CA LEU A 51 2.98 -3.34 -22.55
C LEU A 51 3.58 -3.08 -23.94
N ASP A 52 2.87 -3.50 -24.99
CA ASP A 52 3.17 -3.10 -26.36
C ASP A 52 2.67 -1.67 -26.67
N MET A 53 2.86 -1.23 -27.91
CA MET A 53 2.42 0.10 -28.37
C MET A 53 0.88 0.23 -28.36
N GLN A 54 0.15 -0.87 -28.38
CA GLN A 54 -1.31 -0.95 -28.33
C GLN A 54 -1.84 -1.14 -26.89
N ARG A 55 -0.94 -1.09 -25.89
CA ARG A 55 -1.22 -1.31 -24.47
C ARG A 55 -1.65 -2.75 -24.09
N ASN A 56 -1.36 -3.73 -24.91
CA ASN A 56 -1.56 -5.13 -24.54
C ASN A 56 -0.40 -5.60 -23.67
N VAL A 57 -0.69 -6.47 -22.70
CA VAL A 57 0.34 -7.08 -21.85
C VAL A 57 1.07 -8.15 -22.64
N ILE A 58 2.34 -7.92 -22.94
CA ILE A 58 3.22 -8.85 -23.68
C ILE A 58 4.17 -9.62 -22.75
N GLY A 59 4.26 -9.23 -21.49
CA GLY A 59 5.13 -9.88 -20.53
C GLY A 59 5.03 -9.24 -19.14
N TYR A 60 5.83 -9.76 -18.23
CA TYR A 60 5.92 -9.25 -16.86
C TYR A 60 7.38 -9.15 -16.45
N GLU A 61 7.70 -8.09 -15.75
CA GLU A 61 9.02 -7.86 -15.18
C GLU A 61 8.93 -7.78 -13.66
N SER A 62 9.91 -8.36 -12.98
CA SER A 62 9.92 -8.39 -11.52
C SER A 62 11.25 -7.95 -10.97
N VAL A 63 11.25 -6.87 -10.20
CA VAL A 63 12.39 -6.47 -9.37
C VAL A 63 12.16 -6.99 -7.95
N ARG A 64 13.18 -7.64 -7.40
CA ARG A 64 13.13 -8.26 -6.08
C ARG A 64 14.22 -7.68 -5.20
N THR A 65 13.84 -7.28 -4.00
CA THR A 65 14.77 -6.77 -2.98
C THR A 65 14.58 -7.56 -1.69
N LYS A 66 15.57 -7.46 -0.81
CA LYS A 66 15.46 -8.05 0.53
C LYS A 66 14.48 -7.20 1.37
N PRO A 67 13.42 -7.79 1.95
CA PRO A 67 12.51 -7.07 2.83
C PRO A 67 13.16 -6.79 4.19
N THR A 68 12.64 -5.79 4.91
CA THR A 68 13.02 -5.54 6.29
C THR A 68 12.41 -6.61 7.22
N ARG A 69 12.99 -6.77 8.42
CA ARG A 69 12.45 -7.71 9.43
C ARG A 69 11.01 -7.37 9.83
N GLU A 70 10.68 -6.09 9.90
CA GLU A 70 9.34 -5.61 10.23
C GLU A 70 8.32 -5.96 9.13
N GLN A 71 8.69 -5.75 7.86
CA GLN A 71 7.86 -6.14 6.73
C GLN A 71 7.58 -7.65 6.71
N VAL A 72 8.59 -8.47 6.99
CA VAL A 72 8.44 -9.93 7.13
C VAL A 72 7.46 -10.26 8.25
N LYS A 73 7.64 -9.69 9.44
CA LYS A 73 6.76 -9.92 10.60
C LYS A 73 5.30 -9.55 10.31
N ARG A 74 5.08 -8.41 9.63
CA ARG A 74 3.72 -7.99 9.22
C ARG A 74 3.11 -8.94 8.20
N ALA A 75 3.89 -9.36 7.21
CA ALA A 75 3.43 -10.32 6.20
C ALA A 75 3.09 -11.68 6.80
N GLU A 76 3.90 -12.20 7.72
CA GLU A 76 3.61 -13.45 8.46
C GLU A 76 2.30 -13.36 9.24
N ALA A 77 2.11 -12.27 9.99
CA ALA A 77 0.89 -12.05 10.75
C ALA A 77 -0.36 -11.96 9.84
N LEU A 78 -0.23 -11.29 8.70
CA LEU A 78 -1.29 -11.19 7.70
C LEU A 78 -1.62 -12.56 7.09
N TYR A 79 -0.61 -13.32 6.68
CA TYR A 79 -0.79 -14.63 6.06
C TYR A 79 -1.39 -15.65 7.01
N ALA A 80 -0.93 -15.69 8.27
CA ALA A 80 -1.53 -16.52 9.30
C ALA A 80 -3.03 -16.23 9.49
N ARG A 81 -3.42 -14.95 9.43
CA ARG A 81 -4.84 -14.55 9.51
C ARG A 81 -5.64 -14.99 8.29
N LEU A 82 -5.12 -14.76 7.09
CA LEU A 82 -5.80 -15.14 5.84
C LEU A 82 -5.97 -16.66 5.74
N ASN A 83 -4.95 -17.44 6.13
CA ASN A 83 -5.02 -18.90 6.14
C ASN A 83 -6.02 -19.45 7.16
N THR A 84 -6.36 -18.69 8.22
CA THR A 84 -7.42 -19.07 9.18
C THR A 84 -8.82 -18.58 8.75
N GLY A 85 -8.99 -18.11 7.53
CA GLY A 85 -10.26 -17.58 7.01
C GLY A 85 -10.71 -16.26 7.65
N LYS A 86 -9.85 -15.61 8.43
CA LYS A 86 -10.13 -14.31 9.05
C LYS A 86 -9.84 -13.17 8.07
N ASN A 87 -10.65 -12.11 8.12
CA ASN A 87 -10.37 -10.89 7.36
C ASN A 87 -8.96 -10.37 7.67
N GLY A 88 -8.23 -9.92 6.64
CA GLY A 88 -6.88 -9.36 6.79
C GLY A 88 -6.78 -8.16 7.76
N ILE A 89 -7.92 -7.50 8.05
CA ILE A 89 -8.02 -6.37 8.97
C ILE A 89 -8.43 -6.87 10.37
N ALA A 90 -7.59 -6.62 11.38
CA ALA A 90 -7.92 -6.98 12.74
C ALA A 90 -9.13 -6.17 13.26
N ARG A 91 -9.94 -6.78 14.12
CA ARG A 91 -11.10 -6.11 14.73
C ARG A 91 -10.67 -4.90 15.55
N ARG A 92 -9.53 -5.00 16.24
CA ARG A 92 -8.90 -3.91 16.99
C ARG A 92 -8.58 -2.71 16.11
N ASP A 93 -8.08 -2.93 14.90
CA ASP A 93 -7.70 -1.87 13.97
C ASP A 93 -8.92 -1.12 13.43
N LYS A 94 -10.06 -1.80 13.30
CA LYS A 94 -11.33 -1.14 12.98
C LYS A 94 -11.79 -0.22 14.11
N TRP A 95 -11.64 -0.66 15.36
CA TRP A 95 -12.01 0.12 16.54
C TRP A 95 -11.10 1.34 16.74
N THR A 96 -9.80 1.19 16.56
CA THR A 96 -8.86 2.33 16.64
C THR A 96 -9.11 3.35 15.54
N SER A 97 -9.34 2.91 14.31
CA SER A 97 -9.74 3.81 13.22
C SER A 97 -11.06 4.50 13.49
N PHE A 98 -12.03 3.79 14.05
CA PHE A 98 -13.30 4.37 14.44
C PHE A 98 -13.10 5.44 15.53
N ALA A 99 -12.37 5.12 16.60
CA ALA A 99 -12.09 6.05 17.69
C ALA A 99 -11.39 7.32 17.20
N ILE A 100 -10.33 7.20 16.41
CA ILE A 100 -9.59 8.34 15.83
C ILE A 100 -10.52 9.18 14.94
N ASN A 101 -11.35 8.54 14.13
CA ASN A 101 -12.28 9.24 13.25
C ASN A 101 -13.39 10.01 14.01
N TRP A 102 -13.77 9.53 15.19
CA TRP A 102 -14.83 10.15 16.01
C TRP A 102 -14.30 11.11 17.07
N MET A 103 -12.99 11.13 17.30
CA MET A 103 -12.35 12.01 18.30
C MET A 103 -12.70 13.50 18.12
N PRO A 104 -12.73 14.11 16.89
CA PRO A 104 -13.15 15.49 16.72
C PRO A 104 -14.58 15.75 17.19
N PHE A 105 -15.50 14.79 16.97
CA PHE A 105 -16.90 14.90 17.40
C PHE A 105 -17.04 14.82 18.93
N ILE A 106 -16.26 13.92 19.55
CA ILE A 106 -16.24 13.77 21.00
C ILE A 106 -15.72 15.06 21.65
N LEU A 107 -14.65 15.65 21.12
CA LEU A 107 -14.07 16.90 21.64
C LEU A 107 -15.02 18.06 21.47
N THR A 108 -15.67 18.23 20.31
CA THR A 108 -16.63 19.30 20.07
C THR A 108 -17.88 19.16 20.94
N SER A 109 -18.35 17.94 21.19
CA SER A 109 -19.48 17.68 22.09
C SER A 109 -19.13 17.99 23.56
N GLN A 110 -17.92 17.70 24.01
CA GLN A 110 -17.42 18.03 25.35
C GLN A 110 -17.37 19.55 25.57
N VAL A 111 -16.84 20.30 24.59
CA VAL A 111 -16.82 21.77 24.65
C VAL A 111 -18.27 22.32 24.70
N GLY A 112 -19.16 21.80 23.87
CA GLY A 112 -20.57 22.18 23.87
C GLY A 112 -21.25 21.87 25.21
N PHE A 113 -20.96 20.74 25.84
CA PHE A 113 -21.45 20.38 27.15
C PHE A 113 -20.97 21.38 28.24
N LEU A 114 -19.68 21.70 28.25
CA LEU A 114 -19.09 22.66 29.19
C LEU A 114 -19.73 24.07 29.04
N VAL A 115 -19.97 24.53 27.82
CA VAL A 115 -20.63 25.78 27.52
C VAL A 115 -22.11 25.75 28.03
N GLY A 116 -22.80 24.62 27.81
CA GLY A 116 -24.15 24.43 28.31
C GLY A 116 -24.25 24.50 29.85
N VAL A 117 -23.30 23.88 30.55
CA VAL A 117 -23.19 23.97 32.02
C VAL A 117 -22.93 25.40 32.47
N TRP A 118 -22.05 26.13 31.77
CA TRP A 118 -21.71 27.52 32.11
C TRP A 118 -22.87 28.50 31.93
N LEU A 119 -23.71 28.26 30.93
CA LEU A 119 -24.87 29.06 30.62
C LEU A 119 -26.09 28.73 31.51
N ASP A 120 -26.05 27.66 32.30
CA ASP A 120 -27.09 27.16 33.22
C ASP A 120 -28.51 27.06 32.61
N HIS A 121 -28.59 26.78 31.31
CA HIS A 121 -29.83 26.71 30.55
C HIS A 121 -29.94 25.44 29.73
N ILE A 122 -31.04 24.69 29.87
CA ILE A 122 -31.32 23.46 29.13
C ILE A 122 -31.25 23.65 27.60
N TRP A 123 -31.61 24.81 27.11
CA TRP A 123 -31.53 25.21 25.71
C TRP A 123 -30.09 25.36 25.22
N GLY A 124 -29.15 25.71 26.11
CA GLY A 124 -27.70 25.74 25.78
C GLY A 124 -27.15 24.37 25.43
N PHE A 125 -27.55 23.32 26.16
CA PHE A 125 -27.16 21.93 25.87
C PHE A 125 -27.74 21.44 24.54
N ALA A 126 -29.03 21.73 24.28
CA ALA A 126 -29.69 21.35 23.03
C ALA A 126 -29.02 22.02 21.82
N LEU A 127 -28.72 23.30 21.90
CA LEU A 127 -28.05 24.07 20.85
C LEU A 127 -26.61 23.57 20.63
N ALA A 128 -25.86 23.32 21.70
CA ALA A 128 -24.50 22.80 21.64
C ALA A 128 -24.46 21.40 21.01
N ALA A 129 -25.40 20.53 21.37
CA ALA A 129 -25.53 19.21 20.75
C ALA A 129 -25.88 19.29 19.25
N LEU A 130 -26.81 20.17 18.90
CA LEU A 130 -27.25 20.38 17.50
C LEU A 130 -26.13 20.92 16.62
N LEU A 131 -25.28 21.81 17.15
CA LEU A 131 -24.16 22.42 16.38
C LEU A 131 -22.89 21.55 16.36
N SER A 132 -22.68 20.71 17.37
CA SER A 132 -21.45 19.89 17.47
C SER A 132 -21.31 18.90 16.31
N VAL A 133 -22.41 18.29 15.86
CA VAL A 133 -22.40 17.31 14.77
C VAL A 133 -22.04 17.95 13.43
N PRO A 134 -22.73 19.00 12.94
CA PRO A 134 -22.38 19.62 11.67
C PRO A 134 -21.00 20.29 11.68
N LEU A 135 -20.57 20.91 12.80
CA LEU A 135 -19.21 21.45 12.93
C LEU A 135 -18.15 20.36 12.89
N GLY A 136 -18.37 19.25 13.57
CA GLY A 136 -17.48 18.09 13.53
C GLY A 136 -17.38 17.50 12.13
N LEU A 137 -18.51 17.37 11.40
CA LEU A 137 -18.56 16.92 10.01
C LEU A 137 -17.84 17.88 9.06
N ALA A 138 -18.08 19.17 9.20
CA ALA A 138 -17.44 20.20 8.39
C ALA A 138 -15.92 20.23 8.61
N GLY A 139 -15.47 20.20 9.86
CA GLY A 139 -14.06 20.17 10.22
C GLY A 139 -13.36 18.94 9.65
N ARG A 140 -13.97 17.76 9.80
CA ARG A 140 -13.47 16.51 9.22
C ARG A 140 -13.42 16.57 7.68
N HIS A 141 -14.48 17.08 7.06
CA HIS A 141 -14.53 17.20 5.60
C HIS A 141 -13.43 18.13 5.08
N TRP A 142 -13.22 19.24 5.76
CA TRP A 142 -12.18 20.23 5.42
C TRP A 142 -10.77 19.63 5.61
N GLN A 143 -10.50 18.98 6.72
CA GLN A 143 -9.24 18.30 7.02
C GLN A 143 -8.94 17.19 6.02
N MET A 144 -9.96 16.41 5.62
CA MET A 144 -9.81 15.30 4.67
C MET A 144 -9.71 15.74 3.20
N ARG A 145 -10.09 16.96 2.85
CA ARG A 145 -10.03 17.45 1.45
C ARG A 145 -8.62 17.41 0.87
N GLY A 146 -7.62 17.88 1.61
CA GLY A 146 -6.22 17.87 1.21
C GLY A 146 -5.70 16.45 1.05
N VAL A 147 -5.92 15.62 2.05
CA VAL A 147 -5.49 14.21 2.06
C VAL A 147 -6.17 13.43 0.94
N ASN A 148 -7.48 13.59 0.74
CA ASN A 148 -8.20 12.91 -0.33
C ASN A 148 -7.77 13.38 -1.73
N ARG A 149 -7.30 14.63 -1.89
CA ARG A 149 -6.71 15.10 -3.15
C ARG A 149 -5.38 14.39 -3.41
N LEU A 150 -4.50 14.32 -2.42
CA LEU A 150 -3.21 13.62 -2.52
C LEU A 150 -3.42 12.12 -2.76
N VAL A 151 -4.38 11.51 -2.06
CA VAL A 151 -4.74 10.10 -2.25
C VAL A 151 -5.23 9.85 -3.68
N ARG A 152 -6.09 10.70 -4.25
CA ARG A 152 -6.53 10.56 -5.65
C ARG A 152 -5.40 10.69 -6.66
N LEU A 153 -4.44 11.58 -6.43
CA LEU A 153 -3.24 11.67 -7.27
C LEU A 153 -2.37 10.41 -7.15
N ALA A 154 -2.36 9.82 -5.97
CA ALA A 154 -1.63 8.59 -5.66
C ALA A 154 -2.39 7.31 -6.06
N GLU A 155 -3.70 7.36 -6.30
CA GLU A 155 -4.53 6.20 -6.72
C GLU A 155 -4.22 5.68 -8.13
N GLN A 156 -3.49 6.44 -8.94
CA GLN A 156 -2.88 5.92 -10.18
C GLN A 156 -1.72 4.94 -9.89
N SER A 157 -1.20 4.97 -8.69
CA SER A 157 -0.22 4.07 -8.13
C SER A 157 -0.93 3.07 -7.20
N MET A 158 -0.32 1.93 -6.89
CA MET A 158 -0.93 0.86 -6.09
C MET A 158 -1.48 1.32 -4.73
N SER A 159 -2.77 1.12 -4.49
CA SER A 159 -3.44 1.49 -3.24
C SER A 159 -4.26 0.35 -2.62
N ASP A 160 -3.85 -0.91 -2.80
CA ASP A 160 -4.57 -2.04 -2.21
C ASP A 160 -4.42 -2.07 -0.67
N PRO A 161 -5.54 -2.01 0.08
CA PRO A 161 -5.50 -1.98 1.53
C PRO A 161 -4.99 -3.30 2.15
N LEU A 162 -5.06 -4.42 1.44
CA LEU A 162 -4.51 -5.70 1.91
C LEU A 162 -2.98 -5.69 1.84
N ILE A 163 -2.44 -5.22 0.72
CA ILE A 163 -0.99 -5.12 0.49
C ILE A 163 -0.38 -4.07 1.42
N ALA A 164 -1.07 -2.95 1.66
CA ALA A 164 -0.60 -1.91 2.57
C ALA A 164 -0.24 -2.45 3.96
N ARG A 165 -0.95 -3.47 4.45
CA ARG A 165 -0.67 -4.12 5.75
C ARG A 165 0.68 -4.80 5.85
N MET A 166 1.33 -5.12 4.75
CA MET A 166 2.68 -5.70 4.75
C MET A 166 3.76 -4.61 4.92
N TYR A 167 3.42 -3.36 4.59
CA TYR A 167 4.37 -2.27 4.53
C TYR A 167 4.21 -1.24 5.64
N THR A 168 2.98 -0.97 6.06
CA THR A 168 2.68 0.07 7.04
C THR A 168 1.71 -0.40 8.12
N ASP A 169 1.82 0.20 9.30
CA ASP A 169 0.86 0.06 10.40
C ASP A 169 -0.24 1.13 10.32
N SER A 170 -0.04 2.16 9.48
CA SER A 170 -1.01 3.23 9.23
C SER A 170 -2.31 2.69 8.64
N GLN A 171 -3.39 3.47 8.73
CA GLN A 171 -4.72 3.07 8.28
C GLN A 171 -5.37 4.15 7.43
N GLY A 172 -6.33 3.74 6.60
CA GLY A 172 -7.14 4.67 5.82
C GLY A 172 -6.35 5.44 4.77
N ALA A 173 -6.45 6.77 4.77
CA ALA A 173 -5.83 7.63 3.77
C ALA A 173 -4.30 7.70 3.90
N GLU A 174 -3.80 7.64 5.14
CA GLU A 174 -2.37 7.65 5.42
C GLU A 174 -1.67 6.41 4.86
N ALA A 175 -2.23 5.21 5.11
CA ALA A 175 -1.70 3.96 4.54
C ALA A 175 -1.67 3.99 3.01
N ARG A 176 -2.69 4.56 2.37
CA ARG A 176 -2.73 4.70 0.90
C ARG A 176 -1.66 5.64 0.39
N LEU A 177 -1.43 6.76 1.07
CA LEU A 177 -0.40 7.72 0.69
C LEU A 177 1.00 7.10 0.85
N GLU A 178 1.26 6.42 1.96
CA GLU A 178 2.52 5.72 2.22
C GLU A 178 2.78 4.63 1.17
N MET A 179 1.78 3.83 0.84
CA MET A 179 1.86 2.83 -0.22
C MET A 179 2.14 3.44 -1.60
N ALA A 180 1.50 4.56 -1.92
CA ALA A 180 1.74 5.25 -3.17
C ALA A 180 3.19 5.75 -3.27
N MET A 181 3.73 6.33 -2.20
CA MET A 181 5.12 6.75 -2.15
C MET A 181 6.09 5.57 -2.30
N LEU A 182 5.83 4.45 -1.61
CA LEU A 182 6.64 3.23 -1.71
C LEU A 182 6.60 2.64 -3.12
N SER A 183 5.43 2.64 -3.74
CA SER A 183 5.23 2.13 -5.10
C SER A 183 5.94 3.01 -6.14
N GLU A 184 5.89 4.35 -6.02
CA GLU A 184 6.63 5.26 -6.89
C GLU A 184 8.16 5.12 -6.69
N HIS A 185 8.61 4.95 -5.45
CA HIS A 185 10.02 4.67 -5.19
C HIS A 185 10.47 3.35 -5.84
N ALA A 186 9.68 2.29 -5.72
CA ALA A 186 9.96 1.01 -6.36
C ALA A 186 9.98 1.12 -7.90
N ARG A 187 9.06 1.90 -8.47
CA ARG A 187 9.00 2.19 -9.90
C ARG A 187 10.25 2.92 -10.39
N LEU A 188 10.64 4.00 -9.70
CA LEU A 188 11.86 4.75 -10.02
C LEU A 188 13.10 3.87 -9.95
N LYS A 189 13.22 3.06 -8.91
CA LYS A 189 14.32 2.10 -8.77
C LYS A 189 14.36 1.11 -9.93
N THR A 190 13.22 0.60 -10.37
CA THR A 190 13.11 -0.30 -11.54
C THR A 190 13.57 0.41 -12.81
N CYS A 191 13.14 1.65 -13.04
CA CYS A 191 13.57 2.44 -14.19
C CYS A 191 15.09 2.69 -14.18
N LEU A 192 15.65 3.05 -13.02
CA LEU A 192 17.10 3.25 -12.88
C LEU A 192 17.89 1.97 -13.15
N THR A 193 17.45 0.84 -12.63
CA THR A 193 18.10 -0.45 -12.89
C THR A 193 18.09 -0.77 -14.40
N ARG A 194 16.95 -0.56 -15.08
CA ARG A 194 16.84 -0.76 -16.53
C ARG A 194 17.80 0.13 -17.33
N LEU A 195 17.87 1.42 -16.97
CA LEU A 195 18.78 2.35 -17.61
C LEU A 195 20.24 1.91 -17.43
N GLN A 196 20.60 1.47 -16.23
CA GLN A 196 21.94 0.97 -15.92
C GLN A 196 22.26 -0.30 -16.74
N ASP A 197 21.36 -1.26 -16.79
CA ASP A 197 21.53 -2.51 -17.57
C ASP A 197 21.66 -2.20 -19.07
N SER A 198 20.83 -1.28 -19.59
CA SER A 198 20.91 -0.85 -20.99
C SER A 198 22.23 -0.14 -21.30
N ALA A 199 22.70 0.71 -20.41
CA ALA A 199 23.99 1.41 -20.56
C ALA A 199 25.17 0.41 -20.59
N VAL A 200 25.15 -0.61 -19.70
CA VAL A 200 26.16 -1.67 -19.67
C VAL A 200 26.13 -2.48 -20.97
N GLN A 201 24.96 -2.82 -21.48
CA GLN A 201 24.81 -3.55 -22.75
C GLN A 201 25.34 -2.74 -23.93
N LEU A 202 25.01 -1.45 -24.01
CA LEU A 202 25.53 -0.56 -25.05
C LEU A 202 27.05 -0.44 -25.00
N GLN A 203 27.62 -0.32 -23.80
CA GLN A 203 29.08 -0.27 -23.63
C GLN A 203 29.75 -1.58 -24.06
N GLN A 204 29.15 -2.73 -23.77
CA GLN A 204 29.66 -4.02 -24.24
C GLN A 204 29.58 -4.16 -25.77
N GLN A 205 28.46 -3.71 -26.36
CA GLN A 205 28.34 -3.71 -27.84
C GLN A 205 29.36 -2.80 -28.51
N ALA A 206 29.59 -1.60 -27.97
CA ALA A 206 30.59 -0.66 -28.47
C ALA A 206 32.00 -1.28 -28.43
N ARG A 207 32.38 -1.91 -27.30
CA ARG A 207 33.66 -2.61 -27.18
C ARG A 207 33.83 -3.72 -28.22
N ARG A 208 32.78 -4.53 -28.41
CA ARG A 208 32.80 -5.62 -29.42
C ARG A 208 32.95 -5.08 -30.85
N ALA A 209 32.29 -3.96 -31.14
CA ALA A 209 32.40 -3.31 -32.44
C ALA A 209 33.82 -2.76 -32.68
N ASP A 210 34.45 -2.18 -31.65
CA ASP A 210 35.84 -1.70 -31.69
C ASP A 210 36.84 -2.88 -31.93
N GLU A 211 36.65 -3.98 -31.20
CA GLU A 211 37.48 -5.20 -31.39
C GLU A 211 37.39 -5.76 -32.82
N LEU A 212 36.17 -5.76 -33.40
CA LEU A 212 35.95 -6.23 -34.77
C LEU A 212 36.49 -5.25 -35.84
N ALA A 213 36.54 -3.95 -35.53
CA ALA A 213 37.09 -2.94 -36.43
C ALA A 213 38.64 -2.96 -36.47
N HIS A 214 39.29 -3.56 -35.49
CA HIS A 214 40.76 -3.64 -35.38
C HIS A 214 41.33 -5.03 -35.72
N SER A 215 40.48 -6.02 -36.02
CA SER A 215 40.83 -7.33 -36.49
C SER A 215 40.76 -7.39 -38.03
#